data_0187210fa9a629356f4592a0ddcdd1ac
#
_entry.id   0187210fa9a629356f4592a0ddcdd1ac
#
_cell.length_a   1.000
_cell.length_b   1.000
_cell.length_c   1.000
_cell.angle_alpha   90.00
_cell.angle_beta   90.00
_cell.angle_gamma   90.00
#
_symmetry.space_group_name_H-M   'P 1'
#
loop_
_entity.id
_entity.type
_entity.pdbx_description
1 polymer ?
#
loop_
_entity_poly.entity_id
_entity_poly.type
_entity_poly.pdbx_seq_one_letter_code
_entity_poly.pdbx_strand_id
1 'polypeptide(L)'
;IAGNQTLSMESKRRWVVTTRNSVVLAFLIGLVIIWAHELQAFAVSLVAVAAAMVLATKELILCWSGAALRVGGKVYAVGDRIQIAGHRGVVLDHDVFATKLLEIGPGQSAHLYTGRVAVFPNSLLFTNALIKENPDQEYGLYTLVVPIKIDDDWQKAERTLVEAAKAECAPFMEEAVRQMKLLEQANLLEAPSPEPRITIQLPESGKLHLVLRFPAPDRGRSRIEQAILRRYLIGTTPSN
;
A
#
# COMPACT_ATOMS: atom_id res chain seq x y z
N ILE A 1 69.72 -66.38 -26.96
CA ILE A 1 70.07 -65.70 -25.72
C ILE A 1 68.81 -65.08 -25.18
N ALA A 2 68.18 -65.74 -24.22
CA ALA A 2 66.96 -65.29 -23.60
C ALA A 2 67.34 -64.49 -22.34
N GLY A 3 67.14 -63.25 -22.37
CA GLY A 3 67.22 -62.38 -21.19
C GLY A 3 65.98 -62.53 -20.31
N ASN A 4 66.05 -63.42 -19.35
CA ASN A 4 65.00 -63.60 -18.36
C ASN A 4 65.12 -62.47 -17.30
N GLN A 5 64.44 -61.42 -17.55
CA GLN A 5 64.30 -60.37 -16.55
C GLN A 5 63.36 -60.85 -15.44
N THR A 6 63.94 -61.43 -14.39
CA THR A 6 63.21 -61.74 -13.16
C THR A 6 62.90 -60.35 -12.49
N LEU A 7 61.68 -59.89 -12.69
CA LEU A 7 61.15 -58.77 -11.98
C LEU A 7 61.36 -58.99 -10.47
N SER A 8 61.98 -58.03 -9.77
CA SER A 8 62.21 -58.15 -8.34
C SER A 8 60.85 -58.32 -7.60
N MET A 9 60.89 -59.08 -6.48
CA MET A 9 59.68 -59.33 -5.68
C MET A 9 58.95 -58.07 -5.28
N GLU A 10 59.65 -56.98 -5.10
CA GLU A 10 59.08 -55.64 -4.79
C GLU A 10 58.32 -55.03 -5.97
N SER A 11 58.84 -55.18 -7.19
CA SER A 11 58.18 -54.74 -8.41
C SER A 11 56.84 -55.49 -8.63
N LYS A 12 56.81 -56.76 -8.41
CA LYS A 12 55.59 -57.58 -8.49
C LYS A 12 54.57 -57.15 -7.46
N ARG A 13 55.00 -56.91 -6.24
CA ARG A 13 54.09 -56.44 -5.18
C ARG A 13 53.52 -55.05 -5.46
N ARG A 14 54.30 -54.11 -5.95
CA ARG A 14 53.84 -52.78 -6.37
C ARG A 14 52.83 -52.88 -7.50
N TRP A 15 53.09 -53.71 -8.51
CA TRP A 15 52.17 -53.91 -9.62
C TRP A 15 50.83 -54.48 -9.15
N VAL A 16 50.79 -55.51 -8.31
CA VAL A 16 49.57 -56.09 -7.77
C VAL A 16 48.75 -55.08 -6.97
N VAL A 17 49.40 -54.25 -6.12
CA VAL A 17 48.74 -53.23 -5.32
C VAL A 17 48.21 -52.12 -6.21
N THR A 18 48.95 -51.64 -7.20
CA THR A 18 48.53 -50.61 -8.13
C THR A 18 47.35 -51.10 -8.98
N THR A 19 47.41 -52.31 -9.55
CA THR A 19 46.32 -52.88 -10.34
C THR A 19 45.06 -53.03 -9.49
N ARG A 20 45.17 -53.55 -8.28
CA ARG A 20 44.02 -53.64 -7.35
C ARG A 20 43.39 -52.27 -7.06
N ASN A 21 44.21 -51.29 -6.77
CA ASN A 21 43.69 -49.93 -6.50
C ASN A 21 43.08 -49.29 -7.74
N SER A 22 43.65 -49.51 -8.93
CA SER A 22 43.09 -49.04 -10.20
C SER A 22 41.74 -49.72 -10.53
N VAL A 23 41.63 -51.02 -10.26
CA VAL A 23 40.34 -51.71 -10.44
C VAL A 23 39.27 -51.19 -9.46
N VAL A 24 39.64 -51.02 -8.18
CA VAL A 24 38.73 -50.41 -7.17
C VAL A 24 38.32 -48.99 -7.56
N LEU A 25 39.25 -48.18 -8.01
CA LEU A 25 38.97 -46.81 -8.47
C LEU A 25 38.05 -46.85 -9.71
N ALA A 26 38.35 -47.69 -10.70
CA ALA A 26 37.48 -47.84 -11.90
C ALA A 26 36.09 -48.33 -11.54
N PHE A 27 35.97 -49.25 -10.57
CA PHE A 27 34.68 -49.70 -10.07
C PHE A 27 33.89 -48.59 -9.40
N LEU A 28 34.55 -47.81 -8.54
CA LEU A 28 33.92 -46.64 -7.87
C LEU A 28 33.47 -45.58 -8.88
N ILE A 29 34.31 -45.29 -9.88
CA ILE A 29 33.95 -44.32 -10.95
C ILE A 29 32.75 -44.86 -11.75
N GLY A 30 32.78 -46.18 -12.13
CA GLY A 30 31.65 -46.79 -12.81
C GLY A 30 30.36 -46.75 -12.00
N LEU A 31 30.43 -47.01 -10.69
CA LEU A 31 29.29 -46.88 -9.80
C LEU A 31 28.73 -45.47 -9.80
N VAL A 32 29.59 -44.45 -9.66
CA VAL A 32 29.19 -43.05 -9.70
C VAL A 32 28.54 -42.69 -11.03
N ILE A 33 29.09 -43.15 -12.17
CA ILE A 33 28.51 -42.85 -13.49
C ILE A 33 27.11 -43.48 -13.62
N ILE A 34 26.92 -44.73 -13.18
CA ILE A 34 25.64 -45.41 -13.24
C ILE A 34 24.58 -44.69 -12.40
N TRP A 35 24.96 -44.28 -11.17
CA TRP A 35 24.03 -43.62 -10.26
C TRP A 35 23.84 -42.13 -10.56
N ALA A 36 24.75 -41.50 -11.30
CA ALA A 36 24.66 -40.06 -11.62
C ALA A 36 23.39 -39.75 -12.38
N HIS A 37 22.96 -40.60 -13.31
CA HIS A 37 21.73 -40.38 -14.07
C HIS A 37 20.48 -40.49 -13.20
N GLU A 38 20.40 -41.45 -12.30
CA GLU A 38 19.30 -41.61 -11.36
C GLU A 38 19.25 -40.48 -10.35
N LEU A 39 20.41 -40.06 -9.82
CA LEU A 39 20.50 -38.89 -8.93
C LEU A 39 20.09 -37.61 -9.63
N GLN A 40 20.44 -37.44 -10.91
CA GLN A 40 20.03 -36.26 -11.69
C GLN A 40 18.51 -36.26 -11.89
N ALA A 41 17.87 -37.36 -12.26
CA ALA A 41 16.42 -37.45 -12.39
C ALA A 41 15.71 -37.16 -11.07
N PHE A 42 16.22 -37.71 -9.97
CA PHE A 42 15.70 -37.44 -8.63
C PHE A 42 15.85 -35.93 -8.24
N ALA A 43 17.01 -35.35 -8.50
CA ALA A 43 17.26 -33.95 -8.23
C ALA A 43 16.31 -33.02 -9.00
N VAL A 44 16.08 -33.31 -10.30
CA VAL A 44 15.11 -32.54 -11.12
C VAL A 44 13.69 -32.68 -10.57
N SER A 45 13.27 -33.88 -10.17
CA SER A 45 11.94 -34.07 -9.57
C SER A 45 11.78 -33.30 -8.24
N LEU A 46 12.83 -33.30 -7.41
CA LEU A 46 12.84 -32.57 -6.16
C LEU A 46 12.74 -31.04 -6.38
N VAL A 47 13.46 -30.50 -7.37
CA VAL A 47 13.38 -29.11 -7.77
C VAL A 47 11.96 -28.75 -8.25
N ALA A 48 11.33 -29.63 -9.04
CA ALA A 48 9.96 -29.40 -9.50
C ALA A 48 8.95 -29.34 -8.32
N VAL A 49 9.07 -30.26 -7.36
CA VAL A 49 8.24 -30.26 -6.15
C VAL A 49 8.51 -29.01 -5.31
N ALA A 50 9.77 -28.63 -5.13
CA ALA A 50 10.13 -27.42 -4.39
C ALA A 50 9.55 -26.16 -5.06
N ALA A 51 9.65 -26.06 -6.40
CA ALA A 51 9.06 -24.96 -7.15
C ALA A 51 7.53 -24.89 -6.99
N ALA A 52 6.85 -26.03 -7.08
CA ALA A 52 5.41 -26.09 -6.85
C ALA A 52 5.02 -25.66 -5.43
N MET A 53 5.80 -26.05 -4.42
CA MET A 53 5.59 -25.66 -3.03
C MET A 53 5.78 -24.16 -2.83
N VAL A 54 6.82 -23.56 -3.43
CA VAL A 54 7.05 -22.10 -3.38
C VAL A 54 5.89 -21.35 -4.02
N LEU A 55 5.39 -21.81 -5.17
CA LEU A 55 4.24 -21.19 -5.83
C LEU A 55 2.96 -21.32 -4.98
N ALA A 56 2.73 -22.46 -4.36
CA ALA A 56 1.57 -22.69 -3.50
C ALA A 56 1.59 -21.84 -2.21
N THR A 57 2.77 -21.53 -1.69
CA THR A 57 2.91 -20.75 -0.43
C THR A 57 3.18 -19.27 -0.66
N LYS A 58 3.35 -18.82 -1.90
CA LYS A 58 3.69 -17.45 -2.26
C LYS A 58 2.81 -16.40 -1.57
N GLU A 59 1.48 -16.58 -1.62
CA GLU A 59 0.53 -15.62 -1.03
C GLU A 59 0.65 -15.54 0.50
N LEU A 60 0.91 -16.65 1.17
CA LEU A 60 1.14 -16.66 2.62
C LEU A 60 2.39 -15.86 2.99
N ILE A 61 3.48 -16.06 2.23
CA ILE A 61 4.75 -15.33 2.43
C ILE A 61 4.52 -13.83 2.20
N LEU A 62 3.79 -13.46 1.14
CA LEU A 62 3.47 -12.05 0.86
C LEU A 62 2.61 -11.44 1.97
N CYS A 63 1.64 -12.16 2.53
CA CYS A 63 0.86 -11.66 3.66
C CYS A 63 1.73 -11.39 4.90
N TRP A 64 2.65 -12.30 5.23
CA TRP A 64 3.61 -12.10 6.32
C TRP A 64 4.52 -10.91 6.08
N SER A 65 5.05 -10.80 4.87
CA SER A 65 5.88 -9.67 4.47
C SER A 65 5.10 -8.35 4.52
N GLY A 66 3.83 -8.35 4.14
CA GLY A 66 2.94 -7.20 4.26
C GLY A 66 2.69 -6.78 5.71
N ALA A 67 2.48 -7.76 6.61
CA ALA A 67 2.38 -7.48 8.04
C ALA A 67 3.69 -6.87 8.60
N ALA A 68 4.84 -7.41 8.19
CA ALA A 68 6.15 -6.86 8.59
C ALA A 68 6.37 -5.44 8.05
N LEU A 69 6.01 -5.18 6.78
CA LEU A 69 6.06 -3.83 6.18
C LEU A 69 5.18 -2.85 6.95
N ARG A 70 3.95 -3.24 7.32
CA ARG A 70 3.04 -2.40 8.09
C ARG A 70 3.62 -2.01 9.44
N VAL A 71 4.18 -2.97 10.19
CA VAL A 71 4.75 -2.73 11.52
C VAL A 71 6.05 -1.92 11.42
N GLY A 72 6.99 -2.34 10.58
CA GLY A 72 8.30 -1.69 10.42
C GLY A 72 8.21 -0.30 9.80
N GLY A 73 7.33 -0.13 8.81
CA GLY A 73 7.09 1.14 8.13
C GLY A 73 6.08 2.06 8.82
N LYS A 74 5.42 1.61 9.90
CA LYS A 74 4.30 2.34 10.55
C LYS A 74 3.27 2.84 9.53
N VAL A 75 2.97 2.00 8.54
CA VAL A 75 2.17 2.38 7.37
C VAL A 75 0.77 2.82 7.79
N TYR A 76 0.13 2.06 8.69
CA TYR A 76 -1.15 2.40 9.32
C TYR A 76 -1.34 1.63 10.63
N ALA A 77 -2.24 2.14 11.47
CA ALA A 77 -2.64 1.56 12.74
C ALA A 77 -4.17 1.36 12.82
N VAL A 78 -4.64 0.66 13.84
CA VAL A 78 -6.07 0.58 14.16
C VAL A 78 -6.61 1.98 14.45
N GLY A 79 -7.74 2.32 13.84
CA GLY A 79 -8.35 3.65 13.89
C GLY A 79 -7.96 4.58 12.75
N ASP A 80 -6.90 4.29 12.00
CA ASP A 80 -6.54 5.08 10.82
C ASP A 80 -7.58 4.92 9.70
N ARG A 81 -7.78 6.00 8.96
CA ARG A 81 -8.58 5.99 7.74
C ARG A 81 -7.67 5.76 6.54
N ILE A 82 -7.92 4.68 5.82
CA ILE A 82 -7.11 4.29 4.66
C ILE A 82 -7.97 3.97 3.44
N GLN A 83 -7.36 4.10 2.28
CA GLN A 83 -7.90 3.62 1.02
C GLN A 83 -6.89 2.70 0.35
N ILE A 84 -7.32 1.50 -0.02
CA ILE A 84 -6.52 0.49 -0.72
C ILE A 84 -7.40 -0.31 -1.68
N ALA A 85 -6.91 -0.61 -2.87
CA ALA A 85 -7.62 -1.42 -3.88
C ALA A 85 -9.07 -0.95 -4.15
N GLY A 86 -9.32 0.37 -4.10
CA GLY A 86 -10.66 0.95 -4.30
C GLY A 86 -11.57 0.94 -3.07
N HIS A 87 -11.20 0.26 -1.99
CA HIS A 87 -11.94 0.28 -0.74
C HIS A 87 -11.40 1.37 0.20
N ARG A 88 -12.31 2.13 0.80
CA ARG A 88 -12.03 3.21 1.72
C ARG A 88 -12.71 2.94 3.05
N GLY A 89 -12.00 3.09 4.16
CA GLY A 89 -12.57 2.80 5.47
C GLY A 89 -11.64 3.10 6.64
N VAL A 90 -12.13 2.85 7.85
CA VAL A 90 -11.37 2.92 9.09
C VAL A 90 -10.87 1.53 9.44
N VAL A 91 -9.60 1.38 9.77
CA VAL A 91 -9.00 0.12 10.20
C VAL A 91 -9.61 -0.29 11.53
N LEU A 92 -10.37 -1.40 11.53
CA LEU A 92 -10.96 -1.98 12.73
C LEU A 92 -9.96 -2.85 13.47
N ASP A 93 -9.27 -3.68 12.71
CA ASP A 93 -8.41 -4.72 13.25
C ASP A 93 -7.45 -5.21 12.14
N HIS A 94 -6.34 -5.80 12.54
CA HIS A 94 -5.39 -6.41 11.63
C HIS A 94 -4.69 -7.58 12.29
N ASP A 95 -4.44 -8.61 11.54
CA ASP A 95 -3.62 -9.75 11.94
C ASP A 95 -2.41 -9.93 10.99
N VAL A 96 -1.77 -11.10 11.05
CA VAL A 96 -0.61 -11.43 10.21
C VAL A 96 -1.00 -11.62 8.74
N PHE A 97 -2.23 -12.05 8.46
CA PHE A 97 -2.69 -12.38 7.11
C PHE A 97 -3.55 -11.31 6.49
N ALA A 98 -4.39 -10.65 7.28
CA ALA A 98 -5.42 -9.76 6.78
C ALA A 98 -5.60 -8.50 7.63
N THR A 99 -6.20 -7.49 7.01
CA THR A 99 -6.66 -6.26 7.66
C THR A 99 -8.14 -6.08 7.41
N LYS A 100 -8.88 -5.60 8.42
CA LYS A 100 -10.33 -5.36 8.38
C LYS A 100 -10.60 -3.87 8.40
N LEU A 101 -11.40 -3.40 7.45
CA LEU A 101 -11.85 -2.01 7.35
C LEU A 101 -13.35 -1.91 7.59
N LEU A 102 -13.77 -0.97 8.42
CA LEU A 102 -15.16 -0.49 8.42
C LEU A 102 -15.33 0.45 7.23
N GLU A 103 -16.07 0.02 6.24
CA GLU A 103 -16.20 0.75 4.97
C GLU A 103 -16.91 2.09 5.14
N ILE A 104 -16.36 3.10 4.49
CA ILE A 104 -16.97 4.42 4.33
C ILE A 104 -17.57 4.48 2.92
N GLY A 105 -18.77 5.04 2.80
CA GLY A 105 -19.60 5.02 1.59
C GLY A 105 -18.92 5.42 0.30
N PRO A 106 -19.55 5.09 -0.85
CA PRO A 106 -18.96 5.23 -2.17
C PRO A 106 -18.67 6.71 -2.50
N GLY A 107 -17.54 6.93 -3.12
CA GLY A 107 -17.08 8.24 -3.55
C GLY A 107 -16.26 9.00 -2.51
N GLN A 108 -15.43 9.92 -3.01
CA GLN A 108 -14.54 10.72 -2.15
C GLN A 108 -15.30 11.70 -1.24
N SER A 109 -16.55 12.02 -1.58
CA SER A 109 -17.40 12.95 -0.85
C SER A 109 -18.26 12.28 0.23
N ALA A 110 -18.40 10.95 0.22
CA ALA A 110 -19.18 10.25 1.22
C ALA A 110 -18.33 9.97 2.47
N HIS A 111 -18.84 10.37 3.64
CA HIS A 111 -18.16 10.20 4.92
C HIS A 111 -18.97 9.36 5.90
N LEU A 112 -20.04 8.74 5.42
CA LEU A 112 -20.93 7.91 6.22
C LEU A 112 -20.48 6.45 6.18
N TYR A 113 -20.48 5.79 7.32
CA TYR A 113 -20.23 4.36 7.40
C TYR A 113 -21.36 3.59 6.70
N THR A 114 -20.99 2.62 5.88
CA THR A 114 -21.96 1.74 5.20
C THR A 114 -22.44 0.60 6.09
N GLY A 115 -21.76 0.37 7.22
CA GLY A 115 -21.95 -0.80 8.08
C GLY A 115 -21.30 -2.09 7.54
N ARG A 116 -20.68 -2.05 6.37
CA ARG A 116 -19.94 -3.18 5.79
C ARG A 116 -18.52 -3.22 6.30
N VAL A 117 -17.99 -4.44 6.44
CA VAL A 117 -16.59 -4.68 6.77
C VAL A 117 -15.90 -5.27 5.54
N ALA A 118 -14.94 -4.55 4.98
CA ALA A 118 -14.07 -5.06 3.94
C ALA A 118 -12.85 -5.74 4.59
N VAL A 119 -12.53 -6.95 4.14
CA VAL A 119 -11.35 -7.70 4.60
C VAL A 119 -10.42 -7.87 3.41
N PHE A 120 -9.16 -7.47 3.56
CA PHE A 120 -8.17 -7.63 2.51
C PHE A 120 -6.91 -8.33 3.03
N PRO A 121 -6.27 -9.19 2.23
CA PRO A 121 -5.01 -9.83 2.60
C PRO A 121 -3.88 -8.80 2.62
N ASN A 122 -2.95 -8.93 3.57
CA ASN A 122 -1.83 -8.00 3.72
C ASN A 122 -0.89 -8.01 2.50
N SER A 123 -0.95 -9.04 1.63
CA SER A 123 -0.21 -9.09 0.35
C SER A 123 -0.55 -7.93 -0.58
N LEU A 124 -1.77 -7.34 -0.48
CA LEU A 124 -2.16 -6.19 -1.28
C LEU A 124 -1.30 -4.94 -1.06
N LEU A 125 -0.58 -4.84 0.06
CA LEU A 125 0.35 -3.75 0.33
C LEU A 125 1.53 -3.69 -0.64
N PHE A 126 1.83 -4.79 -1.35
CA PHE A 126 2.88 -4.84 -2.38
C PHE A 126 2.38 -4.54 -3.78
N THR A 127 1.09 -4.70 -4.03
CA THR A 127 0.51 -4.61 -5.38
C THR A 127 -0.36 -3.39 -5.58
N ASN A 128 -0.78 -2.73 -4.50
CA ASN A 128 -1.66 -1.58 -4.54
C ASN A 128 -1.08 -0.41 -3.75
N ALA A 129 -1.29 0.81 -4.26
CA ALA A 129 -1.01 2.00 -3.49
C ALA A 129 -1.97 2.09 -2.30
N LEU A 130 -1.43 2.37 -1.12
CA LEU A 130 -2.20 2.69 0.07
C LEU A 130 -2.19 4.20 0.26
N ILE A 131 -3.37 4.78 0.43
CA ILE A 131 -3.54 6.19 0.78
C ILE A 131 -3.99 6.24 2.24
N LYS A 132 -3.18 6.83 3.11
CA LYS A 132 -3.56 7.15 4.49
C LYS A 132 -4.15 8.55 4.50
N GLU A 133 -5.42 8.68 4.92
CA GLU A 133 -6.07 9.97 5.05
C GLU A 133 -5.67 10.59 6.38
N ASN A 134 -5.21 11.83 6.34
CA ASN A 134 -4.81 12.63 7.50
C ASN A 134 -3.91 11.86 8.48
N PRO A 135 -2.69 11.46 8.07
CA PRO A 135 -1.78 10.75 8.95
C PRO A 135 -1.46 11.60 10.18
N ASP A 136 -1.83 11.11 11.37
CA ASP A 136 -1.52 11.71 12.67
C ASP A 136 -1.98 13.16 12.87
N GLN A 137 -3.02 13.61 12.14
CA GLN A 137 -3.54 14.96 12.22
C GLN A 137 -4.96 15.02 12.78
N GLU A 138 -5.17 15.89 13.73
CA GLU A 138 -6.49 16.19 14.25
C GLU A 138 -7.33 17.02 13.24
N TYR A 139 -6.67 17.84 12.42
CA TYR A 139 -7.27 18.68 11.38
C TYR A 139 -6.69 18.38 10.00
N GLY A 140 -7.54 18.23 9.01
CA GLY A 140 -7.18 18.02 7.62
C GLY A 140 -7.71 19.13 6.71
N LEU A 141 -7.13 19.22 5.50
CA LEU A 141 -7.65 20.07 4.43
C LEU A 141 -8.56 19.23 3.53
N TYR A 142 -9.78 19.67 3.37
CA TYR A 142 -10.81 18.98 2.60
C TYR A 142 -11.31 19.82 1.43
N THR A 143 -11.90 19.16 0.46
CA THR A 143 -12.47 19.81 -0.71
C THR A 143 -13.97 19.52 -0.78
N LEU A 144 -14.73 20.57 -1.11
CA LEU A 144 -16.16 20.52 -1.41
C LEU A 144 -16.37 21.07 -2.80
N VAL A 145 -17.05 20.31 -3.66
CA VAL A 145 -17.34 20.71 -5.03
C VAL A 145 -18.80 21.18 -5.11
N VAL A 146 -19.00 22.42 -5.50
CA VAL A 146 -20.32 22.99 -5.75
C VAL A 146 -20.48 23.23 -7.25
N PRO A 147 -21.31 22.46 -7.95
CA PRO A 147 -21.57 22.68 -9.36
C PRO A 147 -22.50 23.87 -9.57
N ILE A 148 -22.18 24.73 -10.53
CA ILE A 148 -22.95 25.92 -10.92
C ILE A 148 -23.05 25.95 -12.43
N LYS A 149 -24.13 26.55 -12.97
CA LYS A 149 -24.20 26.86 -14.39
C LYS A 149 -23.34 28.07 -14.72
N ILE A 150 -22.73 28.10 -15.89
CA ILE A 150 -21.86 29.20 -16.30
C ILE A 150 -22.62 30.53 -16.44
N ASP A 151 -23.92 30.43 -16.72
CA ASP A 151 -24.83 31.58 -16.91
C ASP A 151 -25.30 32.17 -15.57
N ASP A 152 -25.10 31.47 -14.45
CA ASP A 152 -25.44 31.97 -13.12
C ASP A 152 -24.38 32.98 -12.64
N ASP A 153 -24.73 33.81 -11.66
CA ASP A 153 -23.77 34.74 -11.01
C ASP A 153 -22.78 33.99 -10.15
N TRP A 154 -21.83 33.32 -10.82
CA TRP A 154 -20.79 32.51 -10.16
C TRP A 154 -19.90 33.34 -9.24
N GLN A 155 -19.70 34.66 -9.51
CA GLN A 155 -18.91 35.55 -8.67
C GLN A 155 -19.57 35.78 -7.32
N LYS A 156 -20.90 35.97 -7.31
CA LYS A 156 -21.69 36.04 -6.10
C LYS A 156 -21.66 34.71 -5.35
N ALA A 157 -21.85 33.63 -6.06
CA ALA A 157 -21.79 32.27 -5.50
C ALA A 157 -20.44 31.97 -4.85
N GLU A 158 -19.32 32.32 -5.50
CA GLU A 158 -17.97 32.17 -4.97
C GLU A 158 -17.81 32.95 -3.65
N ARG A 159 -18.16 34.25 -3.63
CA ARG A 159 -18.08 35.09 -2.41
C ARG A 159 -18.90 34.51 -1.28
N THR A 160 -20.15 34.17 -1.55
CA THR A 160 -21.05 33.59 -0.53
C THR A 160 -20.52 32.29 0.03
N LEU A 161 -19.95 31.42 -0.84
CA LEU A 161 -19.38 30.12 -0.41
C LEU A 161 -18.11 30.30 0.43
N VAL A 162 -17.23 31.25 0.08
CA VAL A 162 -16.03 31.56 0.88
C VAL A 162 -16.42 32.14 2.24
N GLU A 163 -17.39 33.05 2.28
CA GLU A 163 -17.88 33.64 3.53
C GLU A 163 -18.52 32.60 4.44
N ALA A 164 -19.33 31.70 3.87
CA ALA A 164 -19.91 30.57 4.59
C ALA A 164 -18.82 29.68 5.20
N ALA A 165 -17.79 29.34 4.40
CA ALA A 165 -16.69 28.52 4.86
C ALA A 165 -15.86 29.20 5.96
N LYS A 166 -15.53 30.48 5.81
CA LYS A 166 -14.80 31.27 6.83
C LYS A 166 -15.55 31.29 8.15
N ALA A 167 -16.86 31.51 8.10
CA ALA A 167 -17.69 31.58 9.31
C ALA A 167 -17.75 30.22 10.05
N GLU A 168 -17.91 29.14 9.32
CA GLU A 168 -17.98 27.78 9.92
C GLU A 168 -16.62 27.25 10.38
N CYS A 169 -15.52 27.68 9.75
CA CYS A 169 -14.16 27.28 10.13
C CYS A 169 -13.53 28.16 11.21
N ALA A 170 -14.07 29.36 11.48
CA ALA A 170 -13.51 30.29 12.44
C ALA A 170 -13.20 29.70 13.82
N PRO A 171 -14.06 28.83 14.42
CA PRO A 171 -13.84 28.33 15.79
C PRO A 171 -12.57 27.47 15.95
N PHE A 172 -12.05 26.88 14.89
CA PHE A 172 -10.89 25.98 14.94
C PHE A 172 -9.75 26.40 14.00
N MET A 173 -9.83 27.58 13.40
CA MET A 173 -8.83 28.07 12.46
C MET A 173 -7.43 28.21 13.08
N GLU A 174 -7.36 28.75 14.31
CA GLU A 174 -6.07 28.91 15.00
C GLU A 174 -5.36 27.57 15.23
N GLU A 175 -6.12 26.53 15.60
CA GLU A 175 -5.58 25.21 15.82
C GLU A 175 -5.13 24.56 14.50
N ALA A 176 -5.92 24.70 13.44
CA ALA A 176 -5.56 24.24 12.11
C ALA A 176 -4.26 24.89 11.60
N VAL A 177 -4.08 26.20 11.82
CA VAL A 177 -2.84 26.92 11.49
C VAL A 177 -1.66 26.37 12.29
N ARG A 178 -1.86 26.13 13.60
CA ARG A 178 -0.82 25.59 14.48
C ARG A 178 -0.35 24.21 14.00
N GLN A 179 -1.30 23.33 13.68
CA GLN A 179 -0.97 21.99 13.16
C GLN A 179 -0.24 22.04 11.82
N MET A 180 -0.66 22.90 10.89
CA MET A 180 0.03 23.03 9.60
C MET A 180 1.47 23.51 9.77
N LYS A 181 1.75 24.43 10.71
CA LYS A 181 3.12 24.85 11.04
C LYS A 181 3.96 23.72 11.65
N LEU A 182 3.38 22.88 12.51
CA LEU A 182 4.07 21.71 13.05
C LEU A 182 4.43 20.71 11.97
N LEU A 183 3.55 20.49 10.99
CA LEU A 183 3.82 19.64 9.83
C LEU A 183 4.96 20.17 8.95
N GLU A 184 4.95 21.49 8.70
CA GLU A 184 6.02 22.16 7.96
C GLU A 184 7.38 21.93 8.62
N GLN A 185 7.44 22.10 9.94
CA GLN A 185 8.66 21.87 10.72
C GLN A 185 9.10 20.40 10.74
N ALA A 186 8.14 19.47 10.86
CA ALA A 186 8.44 18.04 10.94
C ALA A 186 8.90 17.44 9.61
N ASN A 187 8.34 17.91 8.48
CA ASN A 187 8.59 17.32 7.16
C ASN A 187 9.52 18.17 6.27
N LEU A 188 9.95 19.34 6.73
CA LEU A 188 10.74 20.32 5.96
C LEU A 188 10.11 20.65 4.59
N LEU A 189 8.78 20.64 4.52
CA LEU A 189 7.99 20.92 3.34
C LEU A 189 7.08 22.12 3.65
N GLU A 190 6.89 23.01 2.67
CA GLU A 190 5.96 24.12 2.78
C GLU A 190 4.53 23.58 2.98
N ALA A 191 3.94 23.85 4.13
CA ALA A 191 2.58 23.40 4.42
C ALA A 191 1.57 24.27 3.68
N PRO A 192 0.50 23.66 3.11
CA PRO A 192 -0.53 24.44 2.44
C PRO A 192 -1.30 25.31 3.45
N SER A 193 -1.60 26.56 3.08
CA SER A 193 -2.41 27.46 3.92
C SER A 193 -3.76 26.81 4.26
N PRO A 194 -4.17 26.79 5.55
CA PRO A 194 -5.46 26.26 5.97
C PRO A 194 -6.64 27.19 5.66
N GLU A 195 -6.40 28.40 5.20
CA GLU A 195 -7.49 29.33 4.88
C GLU A 195 -8.44 28.79 3.82
N PRO A 196 -9.77 28.92 4.01
CA PRO A 196 -10.75 28.56 2.99
C PRO A 196 -10.53 29.34 1.70
N ARG A 197 -10.37 28.60 0.59
CA ARG A 197 -10.18 29.21 -0.74
C ARG A 197 -10.88 28.40 -1.81
N ILE A 198 -11.30 29.07 -2.87
CA ILE A 198 -11.95 28.42 -4.02
C ILE A 198 -10.99 28.35 -5.19
N THR A 199 -11.07 27.24 -5.92
CA THR A 199 -10.51 27.05 -7.24
C THR A 199 -11.64 26.76 -8.21
N ILE A 200 -11.65 27.43 -9.33
CA ILE A 200 -12.67 27.25 -10.37
C ILE A 200 -12.19 26.15 -11.32
N GLN A 201 -13.08 25.21 -11.64
CA GLN A 201 -12.85 24.16 -12.63
C GLN A 201 -13.97 24.16 -13.67
N LEU A 202 -13.63 23.95 -14.92
CA LEU A 202 -14.55 23.84 -16.06
C LEU A 202 -14.51 22.40 -16.59
N PRO A 203 -15.23 21.45 -15.96
CA PRO A 203 -15.18 20.04 -16.35
C PRO A 203 -15.83 19.79 -17.71
N GLU A 204 -16.86 20.54 -18.06
CA GLU A 204 -17.61 20.42 -19.29
C GLU A 204 -18.09 21.81 -19.77
N SER A 205 -18.44 21.91 -21.05
CA SER A 205 -19.03 23.14 -21.58
C SER A 205 -20.34 23.48 -20.89
N GLY A 206 -20.48 24.72 -20.44
CA GLY A 206 -21.68 25.19 -19.73
C GLY A 206 -21.78 24.84 -18.25
N LYS A 207 -20.82 24.08 -17.69
CA LYS A 207 -20.77 23.72 -16.26
C LYS A 207 -19.50 24.29 -15.61
N LEU A 208 -19.67 24.92 -14.48
CA LEU A 208 -18.60 25.47 -13.65
C LEU A 208 -18.65 24.78 -12.29
N HIS A 209 -17.50 24.32 -11.81
CA HIS A 209 -17.35 23.77 -10.46
C HIS A 209 -16.57 24.74 -9.60
N LEU A 210 -17.17 25.18 -8.50
CA LEU A 210 -16.46 25.84 -7.41
C LEU A 210 -15.91 24.79 -6.46
N VAL A 211 -14.60 24.60 -6.48
CA VAL A 211 -13.91 23.65 -5.62
C VAL A 211 -13.40 24.41 -4.41
N LEU A 212 -14.17 24.40 -3.33
CA LEU A 212 -13.81 24.97 -2.05
C LEU A 212 -12.85 24.05 -1.30
N ARG A 213 -11.67 24.54 -0.92
CA ARG A 213 -10.77 23.90 0.04
C ARG A 213 -10.94 24.57 1.40
N PHE A 214 -11.12 23.75 2.45
CA PHE A 214 -11.33 24.24 3.83
C PHE A 214 -10.71 23.30 4.85
N PRO A 215 -10.26 23.79 6.01
CA PRO A 215 -9.83 22.97 7.13
C PRO A 215 -11.04 22.40 7.86
N ALA A 216 -10.91 21.20 8.41
CA ALA A 216 -11.88 20.67 9.35
C ALA A 216 -11.22 19.59 10.24
N PRO A 217 -11.73 19.40 11.48
CA PRO A 217 -11.33 18.26 12.30
C PRO A 217 -11.79 16.97 11.64
N ASP A 218 -10.95 15.94 11.67
CA ASP A 218 -11.22 14.68 10.96
C ASP A 218 -12.56 14.05 11.38
N ARG A 219 -12.85 14.03 12.70
CA ARG A 219 -14.10 13.47 13.25
C ARG A 219 -15.33 14.32 13.00
N GLY A 220 -15.19 15.59 12.60
CA GLY A 220 -16.27 16.56 12.40
C GLY A 220 -16.50 16.99 10.94
N ARG A 221 -15.69 16.52 10.01
CA ARG A 221 -15.67 16.96 8.61
C ARG A 221 -17.05 17.04 7.96
N SER A 222 -17.81 15.94 7.99
CA SER A 222 -19.13 15.88 7.34
C SER A 222 -20.12 16.91 7.90
N ARG A 223 -20.07 17.16 9.21
CA ARG A 223 -20.94 18.17 9.86
C ARG A 223 -20.60 19.58 9.40
N ILE A 224 -19.32 19.90 9.31
CA ILE A 224 -18.85 21.22 8.86
C ILE A 224 -19.16 21.41 7.37
N GLU A 225 -18.91 20.42 6.55
CA GLU A 225 -19.26 20.42 5.12
C GLU A 225 -20.75 20.72 4.92
N GLN A 226 -21.63 20.05 5.66
CA GLN A 226 -23.07 20.27 5.60
C GLN A 226 -23.47 21.66 6.16
N ALA A 227 -22.78 22.16 7.18
CA ALA A 227 -23.03 23.49 7.71
C ALA A 227 -22.66 24.58 6.68
N ILE A 228 -21.52 24.44 6.02
CA ILE A 228 -21.08 25.33 4.93
C ILE A 228 -22.11 25.32 3.80
N LEU A 229 -22.55 24.13 3.34
CA LEU A 229 -23.53 24.02 2.27
C LEU A 229 -24.87 24.65 2.64
N ARG A 230 -25.38 24.43 3.85
CA ARG A 230 -26.64 25.03 4.31
C ARG A 230 -26.54 26.53 4.35
N ARG A 231 -25.45 27.08 4.93
CA ARG A 231 -25.24 28.53 4.99
C ARG A 231 -25.13 29.15 3.59
N TYR A 232 -24.43 28.49 2.68
CA TYR A 232 -24.33 28.88 1.27
C TYR A 232 -25.72 28.93 0.60
N LEU A 233 -26.54 27.88 0.74
CA LEU A 233 -27.87 27.81 0.15
C LEU A 233 -28.81 28.88 0.69
N ILE A 234 -28.74 29.20 2.00
CA ILE A 234 -29.51 30.30 2.60
C ILE A 234 -29.09 31.63 2.00
N GLY A 235 -27.76 31.86 1.83
CA GLY A 235 -27.25 33.11 1.27
C GLY A 235 -27.48 33.28 -0.24
N THR A 236 -27.74 32.23 -0.96
CA THR A 236 -28.05 32.27 -2.41
C THR A 236 -29.53 32.27 -2.72
N THR A 237 -30.39 31.91 -1.75
CA THR A 237 -31.85 31.95 -1.94
C THR A 237 -32.29 33.43 -1.92
N PRO A 238 -32.92 33.98 -2.98
CA PRO A 238 -33.46 35.34 -2.95
C PRO A 238 -34.51 35.41 -1.82
N SER A 239 -34.33 36.38 -0.92
CA SER A 239 -35.39 36.71 0.04
C SER A 239 -36.61 37.17 -0.72
N ASN A 240 -37.67 36.35 -0.70
CA ASN A 240 -39.00 36.75 -1.17
C ASN A 240 -39.52 37.91 -0.38
#